data_2f0cf74c099058b77df6b3a29b88eb9e
#
_entry.id   2f0cf74c099058b77df6b3a29b88eb9e
#
_cell.length_a   1.000
_cell.length_b   1.000
_cell.length_c   1.000
_cell.angle_alpha   90.00
_cell.angle_beta   90.00
_cell.angle_gamma   90.00
#
_symmetry.space_group_name_H-M   'P 1'
#
loop_
_entity.id
_entity.type
_entity.pdbx_description
1 polymer ?
#
loop_
_entity_poly.entity_id
_entity_poly.type
_entity_poly.pdbx_seq_one_letter_code
_entity_poly.pdbx_strand_id
1 'polypeptide(L)'
;MLTDINPKLPMRNKAITKDYYLNKLGFQEFGNRDFNDYLMVQKDQIQIHFFQFKDLNPKENYGQIYIRTNDIDGLYKSFLDKILSIHPNGKLHIKPWGQKEFSLLDPDNNLLTFGQSI
;
A
#
# COMPACT_ATOMS: atom_id res chain seq x y z
N MET A 1 22.90 14.16 -5.45
CA MET A 1 23.09 13.23 -4.41
C MET A 1 21.80 12.46 -4.22
N LEU A 2 21.55 11.87 -3.07
CA LEU A 2 20.32 11.09 -2.86
C LEU A 2 19.12 12.03 -2.82
N THR A 3 18.02 11.65 -3.49
CA THR A 3 16.85 12.53 -3.61
C THR A 3 15.57 11.91 -3.06
N ASP A 4 15.50 10.59 -2.98
CA ASP A 4 14.28 9.92 -2.56
C ASP A 4 14.55 8.45 -2.28
N ILE A 5 13.56 7.76 -1.73
CA ILE A 5 13.58 6.32 -1.52
C ILE A 5 12.19 5.77 -1.81
N ASN A 6 12.14 4.70 -2.60
CA ASN A 6 10.87 4.09 -2.97
C ASN A 6 10.84 2.63 -2.51
N PRO A 7 9.81 2.21 -1.77
CA PRO A 7 9.68 0.81 -1.40
C PRO A 7 9.41 -0.07 -2.62
N LYS A 8 9.90 -1.31 -2.58
CA LYS A 8 9.65 -2.31 -3.62
C LYS A 8 9.00 -3.53 -2.96
N LEU A 9 7.83 -3.88 -3.43
CA LEU A 9 7.04 -4.98 -2.88
C LEU A 9 6.81 -6.04 -3.96
N PRO A 10 6.69 -7.32 -3.56
CA PRO A 10 6.42 -8.39 -4.54
C PRO A 10 4.96 -8.39 -4.99
N MET A 11 4.74 -8.79 -6.24
CA MET A 11 3.41 -9.04 -6.80
C MET A 11 3.44 -10.34 -7.60
N ARG A 12 2.41 -11.17 -7.42
CA ARG A 12 2.28 -12.40 -8.23
C ARG A 12 1.70 -12.12 -9.60
N ASN A 13 0.82 -11.12 -9.70
CA ASN A 13 0.09 -10.81 -10.93
C ASN A 13 -0.09 -9.30 -11.05
N LYS A 14 0.53 -8.72 -12.07
CA LYS A 14 0.52 -7.27 -12.26
C LYS A 14 -0.89 -6.70 -12.42
N ALA A 15 -1.77 -7.39 -13.18
CA ALA A 15 -3.11 -6.89 -13.43
C ALA A 15 -3.92 -6.80 -12.14
N ILE A 16 -3.81 -7.79 -11.26
CA ILE A 16 -4.50 -7.81 -9.96
C ILE A 16 -3.96 -6.70 -9.05
N THR A 17 -2.64 -6.55 -8.98
CA THR A 17 -2.01 -5.52 -8.17
C THR A 17 -2.37 -4.12 -8.66
N LYS A 18 -2.32 -3.92 -9.98
CA LYS A 18 -2.68 -2.65 -10.59
C LYS A 18 -4.14 -2.29 -10.30
N ASP A 19 -5.07 -3.23 -10.45
CA ASP A 19 -6.47 -2.99 -10.14
C ASP A 19 -6.68 -2.56 -8.69
N TYR A 20 -6.01 -3.24 -7.77
CA TYR A 20 -6.13 -2.93 -6.35
C TYR A 20 -5.65 -1.51 -6.04
N TYR A 21 -4.44 -1.18 -6.46
CA TYR A 21 -3.85 0.12 -6.12
C TYR A 21 -4.50 1.28 -6.86
N LEU A 22 -4.87 1.11 -8.13
CA LEU A 22 -5.48 2.19 -8.90
C LEU A 22 -6.96 2.36 -8.56
N ASN A 23 -7.73 1.28 -8.56
CA ASN A 23 -9.19 1.36 -8.47
C ASN A 23 -9.70 1.35 -7.02
N LYS A 24 -8.97 0.75 -6.09
CA LYS A 24 -9.40 0.67 -4.70
C LYS A 24 -8.69 1.65 -3.79
N LEU A 25 -7.39 1.85 -3.96
CA LEU A 25 -6.63 2.77 -3.13
C LEU A 25 -6.46 4.16 -3.74
N GLY A 26 -6.80 4.34 -5.01
CA GLY A 26 -6.77 5.66 -5.65
C GLY A 26 -5.41 6.11 -6.12
N PHE A 27 -4.46 5.19 -6.30
CA PHE A 27 -3.17 5.51 -6.90
C PHE A 27 -3.30 5.67 -8.41
N GLN A 28 -2.29 6.27 -9.03
CA GLN A 28 -2.14 6.37 -10.48
C GLN A 28 -0.90 5.61 -10.91
N GLU A 29 -0.94 5.04 -12.11
CA GLU A 29 0.26 4.41 -12.65
C GLU A 29 1.30 5.48 -12.97
N PHE A 30 2.54 5.24 -12.54
CA PHE A 30 3.66 6.13 -12.82
C PHE A 30 4.49 5.59 -13.96
N GLY A 31 4.88 6.49 -14.88
CA GLY A 31 5.66 6.14 -16.06
C GLY A 31 4.80 5.98 -17.30
N ASN A 32 5.45 5.94 -18.46
CA ASN A 32 4.80 5.89 -19.76
C ASN A 32 5.11 4.60 -20.54
N ARG A 33 5.69 3.60 -19.90
CA ARG A 33 5.98 2.30 -20.47
C ARG A 33 5.34 1.21 -19.64
N ASP A 34 4.85 0.17 -20.32
CA ASP A 34 4.23 -0.96 -19.67
C ASP A 34 5.20 -2.15 -19.68
N PHE A 35 5.75 -2.48 -18.52
CA PHE A 35 6.61 -3.65 -18.34
C PHE A 35 5.79 -4.78 -17.72
N ASN A 36 5.95 -6.00 -18.22
CA ASN A 36 5.17 -7.13 -17.71
C ASN A 36 5.53 -7.52 -16.28
N ASP A 37 6.76 -7.26 -15.87
CA ASP A 37 7.33 -7.74 -14.61
C ASP A 37 7.57 -6.64 -13.59
N TYR A 38 7.13 -5.42 -13.87
CA TYR A 38 7.35 -4.28 -12.98
C TYR A 38 6.18 -3.31 -13.05
N LEU A 39 5.84 -2.73 -11.91
CA LEU A 39 4.77 -1.74 -11.79
C LEU A 39 5.23 -0.63 -10.87
N MET A 40 4.96 0.60 -11.25
CA MET A 40 5.17 1.77 -10.40
C MET A 40 3.85 2.50 -10.27
N VAL A 41 3.47 2.81 -9.05
CA VAL A 41 2.25 3.58 -8.76
C VAL A 41 2.60 4.78 -7.89
N GLN A 42 1.81 5.85 -8.02
CA GLN A 42 2.02 7.07 -7.25
C GLN A 42 0.69 7.62 -6.75
N LYS A 43 0.74 8.26 -5.61
CA LYS A 43 -0.38 9.03 -5.06
C LYS A 43 0.19 10.13 -4.19
N ASP A 44 -0.32 11.35 -4.36
CA ASP A 44 0.21 12.53 -3.67
C ASP A 44 1.73 12.61 -3.88
N GLN A 45 2.54 12.52 -2.83
CA GLN A 45 3.99 12.67 -2.91
C GLN A 45 4.74 11.35 -2.76
N ILE A 46 4.05 10.21 -2.86
CA ILE A 46 4.70 8.92 -2.67
C ILE A 46 4.60 8.04 -3.92
N GLN A 47 5.59 7.17 -4.08
CA GLN A 47 5.62 6.11 -5.09
C GLN A 47 5.86 4.77 -4.41
N ILE A 48 5.20 3.74 -4.93
CA ILE A 48 5.45 2.35 -4.55
C ILE A 48 5.77 1.59 -5.83
N HIS A 49 6.82 0.77 -5.79
CA HIS A 49 7.23 -0.07 -6.90
C HIS A 49 6.92 -1.53 -6.57
N PHE A 50 6.63 -2.31 -7.60
CA PHE A 50 6.34 -3.74 -7.47
C PHE A 50 7.18 -4.52 -8.48
N PHE A 51 7.78 -5.61 -8.03
CA PHE A 51 8.46 -6.55 -8.91
C PHE A 51 7.68 -7.85 -8.97
N GLN A 52 7.70 -8.52 -10.12
CA GLN A 52 6.98 -9.77 -10.28
C GLN A 52 7.65 -10.90 -9.54
N PHE A 53 6.85 -11.65 -8.78
CA PHE A 53 7.26 -12.83 -8.05
C PHE A 53 6.11 -13.84 -8.13
N LYS A 54 6.02 -14.56 -9.26
CA LYS A 54 4.87 -15.42 -9.56
C LYS A 54 4.64 -16.52 -8.53
N ASP A 55 5.72 -17.08 -8.01
CA ASP A 55 5.67 -18.22 -7.10
C ASP A 55 5.61 -17.84 -5.63
N LEU A 56 5.41 -16.56 -5.35
CA LEU A 56 5.27 -16.08 -3.97
C LEU A 56 4.13 -16.80 -3.27
N ASN A 57 4.43 -17.35 -2.08
CA ASN A 57 3.39 -17.81 -1.18
C ASN A 57 2.97 -16.61 -0.30
N PRO A 58 1.74 -16.08 -0.46
CA PRO A 58 1.34 -14.90 0.32
C PRO A 58 1.38 -15.13 1.83
N LYS A 59 1.21 -16.36 2.29
CA LYS A 59 1.28 -16.69 3.72
C LYS A 59 2.69 -16.56 4.28
N GLU A 60 3.70 -16.55 3.41
CA GLU A 60 5.10 -16.42 3.79
C GLU A 60 5.66 -15.04 3.41
N ASN A 61 4.81 -14.13 2.98
CA ASN A 61 5.24 -12.79 2.62
C ASN A 61 5.18 -11.88 3.86
N TYR A 62 6.33 -11.35 4.23
CA TYR A 62 6.47 -10.42 5.36
C TYR A 62 6.78 -9.01 4.89
N GLY A 63 6.52 -8.70 3.62
CA GLY A 63 6.68 -7.36 3.07
C GLY A 63 5.74 -6.39 3.76
N GLN A 64 6.26 -5.25 4.22
CA GLN A 64 5.46 -4.24 4.87
C GLN A 64 6.04 -2.86 4.68
N ILE A 65 5.16 -1.85 4.61
CA ILE A 65 5.55 -0.46 4.52
C ILE A 65 4.70 0.37 5.46
N TYR A 66 5.27 1.50 5.90
CA TYR A 66 4.59 2.46 6.73
C TYR A 66 4.42 3.76 5.94
N ILE A 67 3.17 4.16 5.75
CA ILE A 67 2.83 5.35 4.95
C ILE A 67 2.28 6.41 5.89
N ARG A 68 2.88 7.60 5.86
CA ARG A 68 2.40 8.71 6.68
C ARG A 68 1.38 9.52 5.92
N THR A 69 0.37 9.99 6.65
CA THR A 69 -0.67 10.87 6.12
C THR A 69 -0.91 12.03 7.08
N ASN A 70 -1.45 13.11 6.56
CA ASN A 70 -1.86 14.24 7.38
C ASN A 70 -3.38 14.27 7.62
N ASP A 71 -4.09 13.21 7.23
CA ASP A 71 -5.54 13.09 7.46
C ASP A 71 -5.92 11.61 7.60
N ILE A 72 -5.51 11.01 8.71
CA ILE A 72 -5.73 9.57 8.94
C ILE A 72 -7.22 9.22 9.04
N ASP A 73 -8.03 10.07 9.65
CA ASP A 73 -9.46 9.80 9.82
C ASP A 73 -10.19 9.82 8.48
N GLY A 74 -9.90 10.82 7.64
CA GLY A 74 -10.48 10.92 6.31
C GLY A 74 -10.05 9.78 5.40
N LEU A 75 -8.77 9.40 5.46
CA LEU A 75 -8.24 8.29 4.69
C LEU A 75 -8.92 6.97 5.09
N TYR A 76 -9.01 6.69 6.38
CA TYR A 76 -9.66 5.48 6.89
C TYR A 76 -11.11 5.40 6.42
N LYS A 77 -11.85 6.51 6.56
CA LYS A 77 -13.25 6.58 6.13
C LYS A 77 -13.37 6.32 4.62
N SER A 78 -12.48 6.91 3.81
CA SER A 78 -12.53 6.72 2.36
C SER A 78 -12.34 5.27 1.97
N PHE A 79 -11.49 4.53 2.68
CA PHE A 79 -11.28 3.11 2.42
C PHE A 79 -12.47 2.27 2.87
N LEU A 80 -13.07 2.60 4.01
CA LEU A 80 -14.30 1.91 4.45
C LEU A 80 -15.45 2.13 3.47
N ASP A 81 -15.57 3.33 2.92
CA ASP A 81 -16.62 3.65 1.94
C ASP A 81 -16.45 2.86 0.64
N LYS A 82 -15.24 2.40 0.34
CA LYS A 82 -14.96 1.54 -0.82
C LYS A 82 -15.06 0.04 -0.49
N ILE A 83 -15.53 -0.28 0.70
CA ILE A 83 -15.70 -1.67 1.18
C ILE A 83 -14.38 -2.43 1.11
N LEU A 84 -13.28 -1.79 1.50
CA LEU A 84 -11.99 -2.45 1.59
C LEU A 84 -11.88 -3.24 2.88
N SER A 85 -11.27 -4.42 2.80
CA SER A 85 -11.02 -5.24 3.97
C SER A 85 -9.86 -4.66 4.77
N ILE A 86 -10.18 -4.16 5.96
CA ILE A 86 -9.16 -3.73 6.92
C ILE A 86 -8.59 -4.98 7.60
N HIS A 87 -7.27 -5.01 7.82
CA HIS A 87 -6.64 -6.12 8.52
C HIS A 87 -7.32 -6.31 9.89
N PRO A 88 -7.61 -7.55 10.32
CA PRO A 88 -8.34 -7.79 11.58
C PRO A 88 -7.73 -7.11 12.80
N ASN A 89 -6.41 -7.01 12.85
CA ASN A 89 -5.68 -6.32 13.91
C ASN A 89 -5.28 -4.90 13.53
N GLY A 90 -5.79 -4.40 12.41
CA GLY A 90 -5.39 -3.12 11.83
C GLY A 90 -6.45 -2.05 11.84
N LYS A 91 -7.48 -2.16 12.66
CA LYS A 91 -8.48 -1.10 12.80
C LYS A 91 -7.84 0.18 13.28
N LEU A 92 -8.40 1.31 12.86
CA LEU A 92 -7.90 2.61 13.28
C LEU A 92 -7.91 2.73 14.81
N HIS A 93 -6.74 2.97 15.39
CA HIS A 93 -6.59 3.20 16.83
C HIS A 93 -5.29 3.90 17.14
N ILE A 94 -5.20 4.40 18.38
CA ILE A 94 -4.01 5.11 18.86
C ILE A 94 -3.06 4.10 19.49
N LYS A 95 -1.80 4.12 19.01
CA LYS A 95 -0.73 3.27 19.53
C LYS A 95 0.02 3.96 20.67
N PRO A 96 0.63 3.17 21.60
CA PRO A 96 1.38 3.74 22.71
C PRO A 96 2.52 4.67 22.31
N TRP A 97 3.05 4.51 21.10
CA TRP A 97 4.15 5.36 20.60
C TRP A 97 3.70 6.66 19.95
N GLY A 98 2.46 7.09 20.20
CA GLY A 98 1.99 8.41 19.77
C GLY A 98 1.58 8.48 18.31
N GLN A 99 1.17 7.37 17.71
CA GLN A 99 0.69 7.31 16.33
C GLN A 99 -0.76 6.80 16.31
N LYS A 100 -1.57 7.40 15.44
CA LYS A 100 -2.88 6.87 15.10
C LYS A 100 -2.75 6.13 13.80
N GLU A 101 -3.10 4.83 13.77
CA GLU A 101 -2.76 3.93 12.67
C GLU A 101 -3.90 3.00 12.30
N PHE A 102 -3.89 2.57 11.03
CA PHE A 102 -4.63 1.40 10.58
C PHE A 102 -3.84 0.67 9.50
N SER A 103 -4.20 -0.60 9.24
CA SER A 103 -3.45 -1.43 8.29
C SER A 103 -4.37 -2.19 7.34
N LEU A 104 -3.86 -2.40 6.13
CA LEU A 104 -4.48 -3.20 5.08
C LEU A 104 -3.50 -4.28 4.62
N LEU A 105 -4.05 -5.37 4.08
CA LEU A 105 -3.27 -6.34 3.30
C LEU A 105 -3.63 -6.16 1.83
N ASP A 106 -2.63 -6.04 0.98
CA ASP A 106 -2.85 -6.03 -0.46
C ASP A 106 -3.06 -7.45 -1.00
N PRO A 107 -3.29 -7.66 -2.31
CA PRO A 107 -3.56 -9.01 -2.86
C PRO A 107 -2.46 -10.04 -2.60
N ASP A 108 -1.24 -9.61 -2.35
CA ASP A 108 -0.10 -10.48 -2.08
C ASP A 108 0.28 -10.54 -0.61
N ASN A 109 -0.60 -10.04 0.26
CA ASN A 109 -0.36 -9.93 1.71
C ASN A 109 0.80 -8.99 2.07
N ASN A 110 1.13 -8.04 1.21
CA ASN A 110 1.97 -6.93 1.66
C ASN A 110 1.18 -6.10 2.69
N LEU A 111 1.76 -5.86 3.84
CA LEU A 111 1.10 -5.09 4.89
C LEU A 111 1.34 -3.60 4.67
N LEU A 112 0.26 -2.86 4.50
CA LEU A 112 0.30 -1.40 4.37
C LEU A 112 -0.23 -0.81 5.67
N THR A 113 0.63 -0.11 6.41
CA THR A 113 0.23 0.60 7.62
C THR A 113 0.22 2.09 7.31
N PHE A 114 -0.91 2.73 7.60
CA PHE A 114 -1.07 4.16 7.43
C PHE A 114 -1.08 4.80 8.82
N GLY A 115 -0.33 5.88 9.00
CA GLY A 115 -0.19 6.48 10.32
C GLY A 115 -0.06 7.99 10.29
N GLN A 116 -0.46 8.59 11.41
CA GLN A 116 -0.35 10.02 11.65
C GLN A 116 0.06 10.25 13.10
N SER A 117 1.02 11.12 13.31
CA SER A 117 1.43 11.53 14.66
C SER A 117 0.32 12.32 15.33
N ILE A 118 0.11 12.08 16.60
CA ILE A 118 -0.86 12.80 17.40
C ILE A 118 -0.21 13.68 18.44
#